data_8185f5926823d66355e21dbd748ab946
#
_entry.id   8185f5926823d66355e21dbd748ab946
#
_cell.length_a   1.000
_cell.length_b   1.000
_cell.length_c   1.000
_cell.angle_alpha   90.00
_cell.angle_beta   90.00
_cell.angle_gamma   90.00
#
_symmetry.space_group_name_H-M   'P 1'
#
loop_
_entity.id
_entity.type
_entity.pdbx_description
1 polymer ?
#
loop_
_entity_poly.entity_id
_entity_poly.type
_entity_poly.pdbx_seq_one_letter_code
_entity_poly.pdbx_strand_id
1 'polypeptide(L)'
;MCLIEFGRSVVGLENAHSTEFDKDAPHPVICLLDEQKNIVKKGGTMRLGAQPAILDPESHCAHLYGQNEISERHRHRYEFNHVYRQQFAAHGMRFAGTSPDDKLVEVVENCKRLLKIA
;
A
#
# COMPACT_ATOMS: atom_id res chain seq x y z
N MET A 1 0.94 -1.39 -9.60
CA MET A 1 1.98 -2.02 -10.43
C MET A 1 3.33 -2.12 -9.72
N CYS A 2 3.89 -1.04 -9.19
CA CYS A 2 5.25 -1.08 -8.59
C CYS A 2 5.38 -2.02 -7.39
N LEU A 3 4.38 -2.10 -6.52
CA LEU A 3 4.39 -3.05 -5.40
C LEU A 3 4.40 -4.50 -5.89
N ILE A 4 3.65 -4.78 -6.94
CA ILE A 4 3.63 -6.11 -7.57
C ILE A 4 5.02 -6.44 -8.14
N GLU A 5 5.60 -5.51 -8.87
CA GLU A 5 6.93 -5.68 -9.45
C GLU A 5 8.01 -5.85 -8.38
N PHE A 6 7.97 -5.03 -7.33
CA PHE A 6 8.88 -5.16 -6.20
C PHE A 6 8.74 -6.52 -5.52
N GLY A 7 7.51 -6.99 -5.33
CA GLY A 7 7.23 -8.32 -4.79
C GLY A 7 7.87 -9.43 -5.62
N ARG A 8 7.75 -9.35 -6.94
CA ARG A 8 8.32 -10.36 -7.85
C ARG A 8 9.83 -10.29 -7.95
N SER A 9 10.36 -9.10 -8.20
CA SER A 9 11.76 -8.93 -8.63
C SER A 9 12.73 -8.71 -7.47
N VAL A 10 12.28 -8.18 -6.34
CA VAL A 10 13.13 -7.85 -5.20
C VAL A 10 12.88 -8.79 -4.02
N VAL A 11 11.62 -8.98 -3.64
CA VAL A 11 11.27 -9.87 -2.53
C VAL A 11 11.35 -11.34 -2.94
N GLY A 12 11.17 -11.65 -4.23
CA GLY A 12 11.25 -13.01 -4.75
C GLY A 12 9.95 -13.79 -4.63
N LEU A 13 8.83 -13.10 -4.54
CA LEU A 13 7.49 -13.72 -4.50
C LEU A 13 7.04 -14.05 -5.91
N GLU A 14 7.23 -15.30 -6.30
CA GLU A 14 6.86 -15.78 -7.62
C GLU A 14 5.37 -15.58 -7.89
N ASN A 15 5.04 -14.96 -9.04
CA ASN A 15 3.67 -14.67 -9.45
C ASN A 15 2.89 -13.76 -8.49
N ALA A 16 3.58 -12.93 -7.70
CA ALA A 16 2.91 -11.90 -6.91
C ALA A 16 2.02 -11.04 -7.81
N HIS A 17 0.81 -10.77 -7.37
CA HIS A 17 -0.18 -10.03 -8.17
C HIS A 17 -1.21 -9.32 -7.30
N SER A 18 -2.11 -8.61 -7.96
CA SER A 18 -3.33 -8.10 -7.36
C SER A 18 -4.48 -9.08 -7.63
N THR A 19 -5.30 -9.33 -6.62
CA THR A 19 -6.51 -10.16 -6.78
C THR A 19 -7.56 -9.50 -7.68
N GLU A 20 -7.38 -8.23 -8.04
CA GLU A 20 -8.19 -7.57 -9.06
C GLU A 20 -8.01 -8.23 -10.44
N PHE A 21 -6.80 -8.67 -10.74
CA PHE A 21 -6.46 -9.27 -12.05
C PHE A 21 -6.36 -10.79 -12.00
N ASP A 22 -5.94 -11.34 -10.87
CA ASP A 22 -5.83 -12.78 -10.67
C ASP A 22 -6.32 -13.15 -9.26
N LYS A 23 -7.53 -13.67 -9.19
CA LYS A 23 -8.17 -14.05 -7.93
C LYS A 23 -7.44 -15.18 -7.20
N ASP A 24 -6.71 -15.99 -7.94
CA ASP A 24 -6.01 -17.17 -7.44
C ASP A 24 -4.50 -16.92 -7.31
N ALA A 25 -4.07 -15.66 -7.32
CA ALA A 25 -2.67 -15.29 -7.19
C ALA A 25 -2.05 -15.95 -5.95
N PRO A 26 -0.91 -16.66 -6.08
CA PRO A 26 -0.27 -17.32 -4.94
C PRO A 26 0.25 -16.33 -3.91
N HIS A 27 0.58 -15.12 -4.34
CA HIS A 27 1.03 -14.04 -3.48
C HIS A 27 0.24 -12.77 -3.78
N PRO A 28 -0.97 -12.64 -3.17
CA PRO A 28 -1.83 -11.47 -3.40
C PRO A 28 -1.34 -10.26 -2.60
N VAL A 29 -0.33 -9.59 -3.12
CA VAL A 29 0.27 -8.41 -2.48
C VAL A 29 -0.66 -7.20 -2.47
N ILE A 30 -1.59 -7.16 -3.42
CA ILE A 30 -2.69 -6.19 -3.47
C ILE A 30 -3.99 -6.98 -3.45
N CYS A 31 -4.87 -6.67 -2.52
CA CYS A 31 -6.11 -7.41 -2.37
C CYS A 31 -7.21 -6.55 -1.73
N LEU A 32 -8.42 -7.11 -1.69
CA LEU A 32 -9.48 -6.54 -0.87
C LEU A 32 -9.22 -6.91 0.59
N LEU A 33 -9.34 -5.95 1.48
CA LEU A 33 -9.32 -6.21 2.91
C LEU A 33 -10.61 -6.92 3.34
N ASP A 34 -10.53 -7.70 4.39
CA ASP A 34 -11.68 -8.49 4.86
C ASP A 34 -12.89 -7.62 5.20
N GLU A 35 -12.67 -6.45 5.77
CA GLU A 35 -13.72 -5.47 6.04
C GLU A 35 -14.40 -4.98 4.76
N GLN A 36 -13.61 -4.76 3.71
CA GLN A 36 -14.12 -4.37 2.38
C GLN A 36 -14.84 -5.52 1.69
N LYS A 37 -14.36 -6.75 1.83
CA LYS A 37 -15.03 -7.95 1.29
C LYS A 37 -16.44 -8.10 1.82
N ASN A 38 -16.64 -7.84 3.10
CA ASN A 38 -17.96 -7.94 3.75
C ASN A 38 -18.93 -6.86 3.29
N ILE A 39 -18.44 -5.68 2.89
CA ILE A 39 -19.25 -4.55 2.48
C ILE A 39 -19.51 -4.56 0.97
N VAL A 40 -18.70 -5.25 0.16
CA VAL A 40 -18.91 -5.41 -1.29
C VAL A 40 -20.31 -5.89 -1.63
N LYS A 41 -20.92 -6.71 -0.76
CA LYS A 41 -22.31 -7.15 -0.91
C LYS A 41 -23.34 -6.03 -0.81
N LYS A 42 -22.96 -4.86 -0.30
CA LYS A 42 -23.83 -3.69 -0.11
C LYS A 42 -23.53 -2.53 -1.05
N GLY A 43 -22.64 -2.70 -2.04
CA GLY A 43 -22.43 -1.75 -3.13
C GLY A 43 -21.57 -0.54 -2.83
N GLY A 44 -20.78 -0.51 -1.76
CA GLY A 44 -20.03 0.70 -1.49
C GLY A 44 -18.82 0.54 -0.58
N THR A 45 -17.62 0.27 -1.16
CA THR A 45 -16.40 0.24 -0.37
C THR A 45 -15.19 0.79 -1.07
N MET A 46 -15.41 1.50 -2.14
CA MET A 46 -14.32 2.24 -2.74
C MET A 46 -13.98 3.41 -1.82
N ARG A 47 -12.72 3.50 -1.40
CA ARG A 47 -12.24 4.69 -0.69
C ARG A 47 -12.20 5.85 -1.68
N LEU A 48 -13.09 6.80 -1.48
CA LEU A 48 -13.24 7.96 -2.34
C LEU A 48 -12.98 9.25 -1.58
N GLY A 49 -12.38 10.21 -2.27
CA GLY A 49 -12.14 11.54 -1.74
C GLY A 49 -10.88 11.63 -0.89
N ALA A 50 -10.79 12.73 -0.15
CA ALA A 50 -9.64 13.02 0.68
C ALA A 50 -9.59 12.09 1.90
N GLN A 51 -8.44 11.44 2.08
CA GLN A 51 -8.19 10.55 3.21
C GLN A 51 -6.93 11.01 3.93
N PRO A 52 -6.95 11.04 5.27
CA PRO A 52 -5.78 11.42 6.04
C PRO A 52 -4.74 10.31 6.05
N ALA A 53 -3.47 10.71 6.06
CA ALA A 53 -2.36 9.80 6.24
C ALA A 53 -1.34 10.39 7.20
N ILE A 54 -0.78 9.55 8.04
CA ILE A 54 0.29 9.91 8.97
C ILE A 54 1.60 9.42 8.38
N LEU A 55 2.52 10.35 8.19
CA LEU A 55 3.83 10.07 7.62
C LEU A 55 4.85 9.78 8.72
N ASP A 56 5.75 8.85 8.43
CA ASP A 56 6.96 8.64 9.23
C ASP A 56 7.82 9.92 9.15
N PRO A 57 8.11 10.58 10.30
CA PRO A 57 8.86 11.82 10.32
C PRO A 57 10.25 11.72 9.67
N GLU A 58 10.85 10.54 9.68
CA GLU A 58 12.16 10.29 9.08
C GLU A 58 12.09 9.94 7.59
N SER A 59 10.89 9.86 7.04
CA SER A 59 10.72 9.54 5.64
C SER A 59 11.06 10.70 4.74
N HIS A 60 11.52 10.39 3.54
CA HIS A 60 11.75 11.40 2.52
C HIS A 60 10.44 12.10 2.11
N CYS A 61 9.35 11.33 2.11
CA CYS A 61 8.02 11.85 1.85
C CYS A 61 7.62 12.95 2.85
N ALA A 62 7.80 12.71 4.16
CA ALA A 62 7.53 13.73 5.18
C ALA A 62 8.35 15.00 4.96
N HIS A 63 9.61 14.83 4.55
CA HIS A 63 10.50 15.94 4.24
C HIS A 63 9.97 16.80 3.09
N LEU A 64 9.47 16.16 2.04
CA LEU A 64 8.94 16.84 0.86
C LEU A 64 7.61 17.54 1.13
N TYR A 65 6.73 16.92 1.92
CA TYR A 65 5.49 17.56 2.33
C TYR A 65 5.72 18.68 3.36
N GLY A 66 6.83 18.61 4.11
CA GLY A 66 7.11 19.56 5.19
C GLY A 66 6.19 19.38 6.41
N GLN A 67 5.51 18.25 6.51
CA GLN A 67 4.58 17.94 7.60
C GLN A 67 4.40 16.42 7.71
N ASN A 68 3.95 15.95 8.88
CA ASN A 68 3.77 14.53 9.15
C ASN A 68 2.32 14.05 8.96
N GLU A 69 1.38 14.94 8.82
CA GLU A 69 0.00 14.62 8.55
C GLU A 69 -0.41 15.24 7.23
N ILE A 70 -0.89 14.42 6.31
CA ILE A 70 -1.29 14.84 4.97
C ILE A 70 -2.69 14.34 4.67
N SER A 71 -3.29 14.89 3.63
CA SER A 71 -4.56 14.42 3.10
C SER A 71 -4.43 14.27 1.60
N GLU A 72 -4.64 13.06 1.12
CA GLU A 72 -4.56 12.75 -0.31
C GLU A 72 -5.86 12.16 -0.82
N ARG A 73 -6.16 12.40 -2.09
CA ARG A 73 -7.39 11.89 -2.70
C ARG A 73 -7.19 10.45 -3.14
N HIS A 74 -8.10 9.60 -2.69
CA HIS A 74 -8.14 8.18 -3.02
C HIS A 74 -9.31 7.85 -3.93
N ARG A 75 -9.08 6.86 -4.81
CA ARG A 75 -10.10 6.32 -5.70
C ARG A 75 -9.76 4.87 -6.01
N HIS A 76 -9.63 4.05 -4.97
CA HIS A 76 -9.33 2.63 -5.15
C HIS A 76 -10.00 1.78 -4.10
N ARG A 77 -10.22 0.52 -4.46
CA ARG A 77 -10.86 -0.48 -3.62
C ARG A 77 -9.84 -1.48 -3.07
N TYR A 78 -8.78 -1.73 -3.82
CA TYR A 78 -7.75 -2.71 -3.50
C TYR A 78 -6.63 -2.04 -2.72
N GLU A 79 -6.13 -2.73 -1.71
CA GLU A 79 -5.14 -2.21 -0.78
C GLU A 79 -3.93 -3.15 -0.70
N PHE A 80 -2.81 -2.64 -0.22
CA PHE A 80 -1.64 -3.45 0.05
C PHE A 80 -1.95 -4.47 1.16
N ASN A 81 -1.55 -5.71 0.94
CA ASN A 81 -1.79 -6.79 1.88
C ASN A 81 -0.76 -6.77 3.00
N HIS A 82 -1.21 -6.53 4.22
CA HIS A 82 -0.36 -6.39 5.41
C HIS A 82 0.53 -7.59 5.72
N VAL A 83 0.13 -8.79 5.32
CA VAL A 83 0.92 -10.00 5.58
C VAL A 83 2.30 -9.95 4.91
N TYR A 84 2.44 -9.12 3.87
CA TYR A 84 3.71 -8.94 3.15
C TYR A 84 4.54 -7.75 3.64
N ARG A 85 4.01 -6.94 4.55
CA ARG A 85 4.67 -5.71 5.01
C ARG A 85 6.08 -5.97 5.54
N GLN A 86 6.24 -7.00 6.35
CA GLN A 86 7.52 -7.34 6.96
C GLN A 86 8.55 -7.80 5.93
N GLN A 87 8.14 -8.63 4.97
CA GLN A 87 9.00 -9.10 3.88
C GLN A 87 9.46 -7.95 2.98
N PHE A 88 8.56 -7.06 2.63
CA PHE A 88 8.87 -5.88 1.81
C PHE A 88 9.82 -4.94 2.54
N ALA A 89 9.60 -4.71 3.83
CA ALA A 89 10.48 -3.88 4.66
C ALA A 89 11.89 -4.47 4.75
N ALA A 90 12.01 -5.79 4.90
CA ALA A 90 13.28 -6.48 4.95
C ALA A 90 14.09 -6.33 3.65
N HIS A 91 13.43 -6.07 2.52
CA HIS A 91 14.06 -5.89 1.21
C HIS A 91 14.23 -4.41 0.81
N GLY A 92 14.01 -3.48 1.74
CA GLY A 92 14.30 -2.06 1.56
C GLY A 92 13.11 -1.18 1.18
N MET A 93 11.89 -1.69 1.28
CA MET A 93 10.70 -0.87 1.15
C MET A 93 10.39 -0.19 2.49
N ARG A 94 10.24 1.12 2.49
CA ARG A 94 9.77 1.87 3.66
C ARG A 94 8.29 2.16 3.50
N PHE A 95 7.51 1.85 4.52
CA PHE A 95 6.11 2.23 4.61
C PHE A 95 6.04 3.60 5.26
N ALA A 96 6.17 4.62 4.43
CA ALA A 96 6.37 6.00 4.85
C ALA A 96 5.10 6.69 5.34
N GLY A 97 3.94 6.16 4.99
CA GLY A 97 2.67 6.72 5.43
C GLY A 97 1.60 5.66 5.59
N THR A 98 0.81 5.81 6.63
CA THR A 98 -0.29 4.90 6.94
C THR A 98 -1.56 5.69 7.26
N SER A 99 -2.71 5.02 7.21
CA SER A 99 -3.93 5.59 7.78
C SER A 99 -3.75 5.86 9.28
N PRO A 100 -4.53 6.77 9.88
CA PRO A 100 -4.39 7.11 11.30
C PRO A 100 -4.50 5.93 12.26
N ASP A 101 -5.23 4.88 11.88
CA ASP A 101 -5.38 3.64 12.65
C ASP A 101 -4.30 2.58 12.33
N ASP A 102 -3.32 2.92 11.48
CA ASP A 102 -2.22 2.05 11.01
C ASP A 102 -2.68 0.78 10.28
N LYS A 103 -3.91 0.73 9.82
CA LYS A 103 -4.45 -0.43 9.12
C LYS A 103 -4.15 -0.43 7.62
N LEU A 104 -4.01 0.75 7.03
CA LEU A 104 -3.82 0.90 5.59
C LEU A 104 -2.47 1.54 5.30
N VAL A 105 -1.80 1.02 4.28
CA VAL A 105 -0.58 1.62 3.75
C VAL A 105 -0.97 2.66 2.71
N GLU A 106 -0.55 3.89 2.93
CA GLU A 106 -0.89 5.04 2.07
C GLU A 106 0.28 5.49 1.21
N VAL A 107 1.49 5.43 1.75
CA VAL A 107 2.70 5.87 1.06
C VAL A 107 3.82 4.87 1.27
N VAL A 108 4.51 4.54 0.20
CA VAL A 108 5.72 3.70 0.26
C VAL A 108 6.90 4.41 -0.39
N GLU A 109 8.08 4.13 0.12
CA GLU A 109 9.35 4.60 -0.41
C GLU A 109 10.29 3.41 -0.62
N ASN A 110 11.06 3.46 -1.70
CA ASN A 110 12.16 2.53 -1.88
C ASN A 110 13.47 3.23 -1.50
N CYS A 111 14.05 2.84 -0.37
CA CYS A 111 15.25 3.46 0.18
C CYS A 111 16.50 3.32 -0.70
N LYS A 112 16.50 2.38 -1.62
CA LYS A 112 17.65 2.14 -2.52
C LYS A 112 17.53 2.82 -3.87
N ARG A 113 16.35 3.32 -4.21
CA ARG A 113 16.10 4.07 -5.46
C ARG A 113 15.09 5.16 -5.14
N LEU A 114 15.35 6.35 -5.62
CA LEU A 114 14.44 7.50 -5.53
C LEU A 114 13.17 7.28 -6.37
N LEU A 115 12.50 6.18 -6.17
CA LEU A 115 11.21 5.90 -6.76
C LEU A 115 10.15 6.06 -5.68
N LYS A 116 9.54 7.21 -5.71
CA LYS A 116 8.34 7.47 -4.92
C LYS A 116 7.16 6.85 -5.64
N ILE A 117 6.45 6.05 -4.88
CA ILE A 117 5.19 5.49 -5.34
C ILE A 117 4.18 5.85 -4.26
N ALA A 118 3.41 6.81 -4.59
CA ALA A 118 2.20 7.09 -3.85
C ALA A 118 1.08 6.19 -4.38
#